data_91000c6a0eaa6c4ae89c81c66fa8578f
#
_entry.id   91000c6a0eaa6c4ae89c81c66fa8578f
#
_cell.length_a   1.000
_cell.length_b   1.000
_cell.length_c   1.000
_cell.angle_alpha   90.00
_cell.angle_beta   90.00
_cell.angle_gamma   90.00
#
_symmetry.space_group_name_H-M   'P 1'
#
loop_
_entity.id
_entity.type
_entity.pdbx_description
1 polymer ?
#
loop_
_entity_poly.entity_id
_entity_poly.type
_entity_poly.pdbx_seq_one_letter_code
_entity_poly.pdbx_strand_id
1 'polypeptide(L)'
;PECPEMYKMGGHWYLSYSRFSEFVNTIYRVSESPFGPWRKPKKDGIGGRRFYAAKSMQNDDGRRFYFGWAHDRAEQSDKGEWYWGGTFCIPHEVVPTENGELNVKLPCEYEHIFDKAVNWKYISVLGNAKDYGEKTITLNALESCSYGFLRHTEESYMLTCKIVPRETYDTFGILLKSDKEASGCLFLEFDKAMQRVSFLNLPMGVDPFWVQSCQAVPPATEPGPDGVRVCEKTMQIEDGRAIDVKIIVDHDMIEAFIDEQIAFTYR
;
A
#
# COMPACT_ATOMS: atom_id res chain seq x y z
N PRO A 1 4.29 0.40 23.44
CA PRO A 1 4.92 -0.56 22.52
C PRO A 1 4.61 -1.98 22.93
N GLU A 2 4.34 -2.82 21.95
CA GLU A 2 3.98 -4.22 22.11
C GLU A 2 4.85 -5.10 21.23
N CYS A 3 4.93 -6.40 21.56
CA CYS A 3 5.65 -7.40 20.77
C CYS A 3 7.09 -7.01 20.41
N PRO A 4 7.92 -6.51 21.34
CA PRO A 4 9.27 -6.11 21.00
C PRO A 4 10.12 -7.33 20.57
N GLU A 5 11.00 -7.09 19.62
CA GLU A 5 11.96 -8.07 19.13
C GLU A 5 13.25 -7.37 18.76
N MET A 6 14.39 -7.98 19.09
CA MET A 6 15.70 -7.47 18.73
C MET A 6 16.50 -8.54 17.99
N TYR A 7 17.11 -8.19 16.88
CA TYR A 7 17.95 -9.09 16.07
C TYR A 7 19.04 -8.33 15.33
N LYS A 8 20.02 -9.07 14.83
CA LYS A 8 21.09 -8.54 13.96
C LYS A 8 20.94 -9.04 12.55
N MET A 9 21.07 -8.15 11.56
CA MET A 9 21.04 -8.48 10.14
C MET A 9 21.84 -7.45 9.33
N GLY A 10 22.60 -7.88 8.33
CA GLY A 10 23.36 -6.97 7.45
C GLY A 10 24.32 -6.02 8.16
N GLY A 11 24.90 -6.44 9.29
CA GLY A 11 25.80 -5.61 10.08
C GLY A 11 25.14 -4.69 11.11
N HIS A 12 23.82 -4.49 11.02
CA HIS A 12 23.04 -3.62 11.91
C HIS A 12 22.20 -4.41 12.91
N TRP A 13 21.88 -3.75 14.01
CA TRP A 13 20.91 -4.20 15.01
C TRP A 13 19.56 -3.54 14.76
N TYR A 14 18.50 -4.32 14.86
CA TYR A 14 17.12 -3.89 14.69
C TYR A 14 16.35 -4.16 15.96
N LEU A 15 15.56 -3.16 16.37
CA LEU A 15 14.56 -3.27 17.43
C LEU A 15 13.21 -2.97 16.80
N SER A 16 12.41 -4.01 16.55
CA SER A 16 11.04 -3.85 16.07
C SER A 16 10.05 -3.95 17.21
N TYR A 17 8.96 -3.22 17.09
CA TYR A 17 7.85 -3.24 18.04
C TYR A 17 6.59 -2.65 17.40
N SER A 18 5.43 -2.98 17.96
CA SER A 18 4.16 -2.47 17.51
C SER A 18 3.70 -1.30 18.37
N ARG A 19 3.04 -0.34 17.73
CA ARG A 19 2.42 0.82 18.39
C ARG A 19 0.92 0.79 18.17
N PHE A 20 0.19 0.73 19.28
CA PHE A 20 -1.28 0.78 19.25
C PHE A 20 -1.83 2.23 19.25
N SER A 21 -1.19 3.13 19.99
CA SER A 21 -1.78 4.42 20.39
C SER A 21 -1.80 5.53 19.33
N GLU A 22 -1.05 5.40 18.22
CA GLU A 22 -0.98 6.44 17.19
C GLU A 22 -1.38 5.89 15.82
N PHE A 23 -0.53 5.04 15.30
CA PHE A 23 -0.79 4.27 14.08
C PHE A 23 -0.68 2.81 14.43
N VAL A 24 -1.73 2.05 14.19
CA VAL A 24 -1.74 0.62 14.43
C VAL A 24 -0.80 -0.06 13.44
N ASN A 25 0.49 -0.10 13.77
CA ASN A 25 1.54 -0.61 12.88
C ASN A 25 2.73 -1.20 13.65
N THR A 26 3.50 -2.03 12.98
CA THR A 26 4.81 -2.50 13.42
C THR A 26 5.90 -1.61 12.82
N ILE A 27 6.70 -1.03 13.69
CA ILE A 27 7.81 -0.13 13.34
C ILE A 27 9.14 -0.70 13.82
N TYR A 28 10.25 -0.10 13.40
CA TYR A 28 11.57 -0.52 13.83
C TYR A 28 12.50 0.64 14.12
N ARG A 29 13.56 0.33 14.84
CA ARG A 29 14.72 1.20 15.08
C ARG A 29 15.96 0.44 14.67
N VAL A 30 16.98 1.16 14.22
CA VAL A 30 18.23 0.58 13.75
C VAL A 30 19.42 1.19 14.48
N SER A 31 20.44 0.37 14.77
CA SER A 31 21.67 0.77 15.45
C SER A 31 22.85 -0.10 14.99
N GLU A 32 24.04 0.41 15.15
CA GLU A 32 25.29 -0.37 14.95
C GLU A 32 25.65 -1.22 16.18
N SER A 33 24.99 -0.96 17.33
CA SER A 33 25.23 -1.64 18.59
C SER A 33 23.91 -2.12 19.22
N PRO A 34 23.87 -3.28 19.94
CA PRO A 34 22.68 -3.73 20.63
C PRO A 34 22.26 -2.79 21.78
N PHE A 35 23.14 -1.90 22.19
CA PHE A 35 22.89 -0.92 23.26
C PHE A 35 22.51 0.46 22.73
N GLY A 36 22.46 0.63 21.41
CA GLY A 36 22.19 1.91 20.74
C GLY A 36 23.49 2.70 20.46
N PRO A 37 23.38 3.97 20.09
CA PRO A 37 22.14 4.73 19.98
C PRO A 37 21.20 4.22 18.87
N TRP A 38 19.91 4.22 19.15
CA TRP A 38 18.86 3.79 18.22
C TRP A 38 18.36 4.96 17.39
N ARG A 39 18.36 4.82 16.07
CA ARG A 39 17.82 5.82 15.17
C ARG A 39 16.52 5.36 14.51
N LYS A 40 15.66 6.31 14.21
CA LYS A 40 14.46 6.10 13.41
C LYS A 40 14.85 6.05 11.92
N PRO A 41 14.39 5.04 11.14
CA PRO A 41 14.59 5.01 9.70
C PRO A 41 13.74 6.08 9.00
N LYS A 42 14.09 6.43 7.76
CA LYS A 42 13.27 7.32 6.92
C LYS A 42 11.95 6.64 6.53
N LYS A 43 12.01 5.37 6.14
CA LYS A 43 10.85 4.53 5.83
C LYS A 43 10.43 3.75 7.07
N ASP A 44 9.84 4.43 8.07
CA ASP A 44 9.38 3.79 9.30
C ASP A 44 8.19 2.85 9.04
N GLY A 45 8.18 1.70 9.68
CA GLY A 45 7.15 0.67 9.57
C GLY A 45 7.43 -0.40 8.50
N ILE A 46 7.01 -1.62 8.82
CA ILE A 46 7.22 -2.81 7.95
C ILE A 46 6.14 -2.87 6.87
N GLY A 47 4.86 -2.92 7.22
CA GLY A 47 3.75 -3.09 6.28
C GLY A 47 2.78 -1.90 6.22
N GLY A 48 3.16 -0.73 6.73
CA GLY A 48 2.26 0.40 6.85
C GLY A 48 1.26 0.23 7.99
N ARG A 49 0.18 1.03 7.95
CA ARG A 49 -0.93 0.91 8.90
C ARG A 49 -1.64 -0.42 8.69
N ARG A 50 -2.07 -1.08 9.75
CA ARG A 50 -2.74 -2.39 9.75
C ARG A 50 -1.83 -3.62 9.64
N PHE A 51 -0.53 -3.47 9.50
CA PHE A 51 0.41 -4.57 9.71
C PHE A 51 0.88 -4.57 11.17
N TYR A 52 0.18 -5.33 12.02
CA TYR A 52 0.29 -5.18 13.47
C TYR A 52 0.85 -6.41 14.17
N ALA A 53 1.38 -6.19 15.38
CA ALA A 53 1.92 -7.18 16.31
C ALA A 53 2.91 -8.16 15.66
N ALA A 54 3.64 -7.68 14.63
CA ALA A 54 4.49 -8.54 13.85
C ALA A 54 5.71 -9.03 14.62
N LYS A 55 6.04 -10.29 14.36
CA LYS A 55 7.27 -10.97 14.79
C LYS A 55 8.02 -11.44 13.56
N SER A 56 9.33 -11.52 13.67
CA SER A 56 10.13 -11.97 12.55
C SER A 56 10.77 -13.35 12.80
N MET A 57 11.05 -14.03 11.70
CA MET A 57 11.78 -15.28 11.67
C MET A 57 12.80 -15.26 10.54
N GLN A 58 13.96 -15.79 10.77
CA GLN A 58 14.98 -16.03 9.76
C GLN A 58 14.96 -17.50 9.36
N ASN A 59 14.93 -17.78 8.05
CA ASN A 59 15.05 -19.15 7.55
C ASN A 59 16.52 -19.59 7.44
N ASP A 60 16.74 -20.84 7.03
CA ASP A 60 18.08 -21.44 6.92
C ASP A 60 18.95 -20.76 5.86
N ASP A 61 18.32 -20.11 4.86
CA ASP A 61 19.03 -19.35 3.81
C ASP A 61 19.41 -17.93 4.26
N GLY A 62 19.09 -17.56 5.49
CA GLY A 62 19.37 -16.24 6.04
C GLY A 62 18.37 -15.14 5.65
N ARG A 63 17.31 -15.47 4.92
CA ARG A 63 16.21 -14.55 4.62
C ARG A 63 15.36 -14.34 5.86
N ARG A 64 14.88 -13.10 6.08
CA ARG A 64 14.06 -12.76 7.23
C ARG A 64 12.68 -12.29 6.81
N PHE A 65 11.67 -12.82 7.49
CA PHE A 65 10.26 -12.59 7.21
C PHE A 65 9.54 -12.08 8.45
N TYR A 66 8.72 -11.06 8.30
CA TYR A 66 7.82 -10.59 9.33
C TYR A 66 6.43 -11.17 9.12
N PHE A 67 5.83 -11.65 10.20
CA PHE A 67 4.48 -12.20 10.28
C PHE A 67 3.65 -11.26 11.15
N GLY A 68 2.71 -10.57 10.56
CA GLY A 68 1.79 -9.67 11.21
C GLY A 68 0.34 -10.04 10.94
N TRP A 69 -0.57 -9.28 11.51
CA TRP A 69 -2.00 -9.44 11.28
C TRP A 69 -2.70 -8.10 11.14
N ALA A 70 -3.80 -8.07 10.38
CA ALA A 70 -4.67 -6.92 10.22
C ALA A 70 -5.94 -7.11 11.04
N HIS A 71 -6.41 -6.03 11.67
CA HIS A 71 -7.60 -6.05 12.51
C HIS A 71 -8.86 -6.28 11.68
N ASP A 72 -9.79 -7.07 12.23
CA ASP A 72 -11.13 -7.22 11.69
C ASP A 72 -12.04 -6.07 12.12
N ARG A 73 -13.11 -5.88 11.37
CA ARG A 73 -14.18 -4.93 11.70
C ARG A 73 -15.50 -5.65 11.95
N ALA A 74 -16.32 -5.05 12.80
CA ALA A 74 -17.66 -5.52 13.08
C ALA A 74 -18.48 -5.58 11.79
N GLU A 75 -19.27 -6.66 11.64
CA GLU A 75 -20.16 -6.89 10.50
C GLU A 75 -19.44 -6.89 9.13
N GLN A 76 -18.11 -7.03 9.11
CA GLN A 76 -17.28 -6.91 7.90
C GLN A 76 -17.60 -5.63 7.10
N SER A 77 -17.85 -4.55 7.81
CA SER A 77 -18.23 -3.25 7.26
C SER A 77 -17.10 -2.24 7.44
N ASP A 78 -16.81 -1.44 6.43
CA ASP A 78 -15.83 -0.34 6.51
C ASP A 78 -16.18 0.72 7.56
N LYS A 79 -17.43 0.74 8.01
CA LYS A 79 -17.93 1.59 9.10
C LYS A 79 -17.99 0.88 10.45
N GLY A 80 -17.70 -0.43 10.49
CA GLY A 80 -17.73 -1.22 11.69
C GLY A 80 -16.63 -0.86 12.68
N GLU A 81 -16.85 -1.11 13.95
CA GLU A 81 -15.85 -0.97 14.99
C GLU A 81 -14.72 -1.99 14.79
N TRP A 82 -13.50 -1.60 15.14
CA TRP A 82 -12.35 -2.50 15.08
C TRP A 82 -12.40 -3.53 16.19
N TYR A 83 -12.18 -4.80 15.83
CA TYR A 83 -11.98 -5.88 16.79
C TYR A 83 -10.50 -6.03 17.15
N TRP A 84 -10.26 -6.54 18.34
CA TRP A 84 -8.95 -7.06 18.73
C TRP A 84 -8.82 -8.50 18.22
N GLY A 85 -8.15 -8.66 17.11
CA GLY A 85 -8.03 -9.89 16.35
C GLY A 85 -8.21 -9.63 14.88
N GLY A 86 -7.94 -10.61 14.05
CA GLY A 86 -8.11 -10.43 12.62
C GLY A 86 -7.42 -11.50 11.77
N THR A 87 -7.10 -11.14 10.55
CA THR A 87 -6.53 -12.00 9.53
C THR A 87 -5.02 -11.87 9.49
N PHE A 88 -4.29 -12.97 9.34
CA PHE A 88 -2.86 -12.94 9.07
C PHE A 88 -2.59 -12.28 7.72
N CYS A 89 -1.65 -11.35 7.74
CA CYS A 89 -1.11 -10.75 6.52
C CYS A 89 -0.16 -11.71 5.82
N ILE A 90 0.10 -11.48 4.55
CA ILE A 90 1.18 -12.14 3.81
C ILE A 90 2.50 -11.84 4.54
N PRO A 91 3.39 -12.82 4.73
CA PRO A 91 4.70 -12.55 5.29
C PRO A 91 5.46 -11.52 4.47
N HIS A 92 6.02 -10.53 5.13
CA HIS A 92 6.85 -9.50 4.49
C HIS A 92 8.33 -9.87 4.60
N GLU A 93 8.99 -10.12 3.48
CA GLU A 93 10.43 -10.32 3.47
C GLU A 93 11.15 -8.98 3.59
N VAL A 94 12.14 -8.90 4.50
CA VAL A 94 12.92 -7.68 4.72
C VAL A 94 14.37 -7.87 4.31
N VAL A 95 14.92 -6.86 3.65
CA VAL A 95 16.30 -6.83 3.18
C VAL A 95 16.96 -5.53 3.65
N PRO A 96 18.09 -5.60 4.37
CA PRO A 96 18.77 -4.40 4.82
C PRO A 96 19.48 -3.70 3.65
N THR A 97 19.39 -2.37 3.64
CA THR A 97 20.23 -1.53 2.80
C THR A 97 21.60 -1.27 3.47
N GLU A 98 22.55 -0.71 2.75
CA GLU A 98 23.87 -0.38 3.29
C GLU A 98 23.83 0.53 4.52
N ASN A 99 22.88 1.46 4.56
CA ASN A 99 22.66 2.36 5.70
C ASN A 99 21.74 1.79 6.79
N GLY A 100 21.38 0.51 6.69
CA GLY A 100 20.57 -0.21 7.67
C GLY A 100 19.07 0.07 7.61
N GLU A 101 18.55 0.75 6.58
CA GLU A 101 17.11 0.79 6.37
C GLU A 101 16.61 -0.57 5.83
N LEU A 102 15.38 -0.92 6.13
CA LEU A 102 14.78 -2.15 5.64
C LEU A 102 13.96 -1.87 4.38
N ASN A 103 14.34 -2.51 3.29
CA ASN A 103 13.46 -2.71 2.16
C ASN A 103 12.50 -3.85 2.48
N VAL A 104 11.25 -3.72 2.06
CA VAL A 104 10.19 -4.71 2.30
C VAL A 104 9.65 -5.19 0.97
N LYS A 105 9.65 -6.50 0.76
CA LYS A 105 9.21 -7.10 -0.49
C LYS A 105 8.29 -8.32 -0.29
N LEU A 106 7.59 -8.68 -1.35
CA LEU A 106 6.83 -9.93 -1.41
C LEU A 106 7.80 -11.10 -1.48
N PRO A 107 7.67 -12.14 -0.64
CA PRO A 107 8.44 -13.36 -0.80
C PRO A 107 8.17 -14.01 -2.16
N CYS A 108 9.21 -14.45 -2.85
CA CYS A 108 9.09 -15.00 -4.21
C CYS A 108 8.22 -16.26 -4.29
N GLU A 109 8.03 -16.96 -3.19
CA GLU A 109 7.17 -18.12 -3.08
C GLU A 109 5.70 -17.81 -3.42
N TYR A 110 5.27 -16.57 -3.15
CA TYR A 110 3.91 -16.13 -3.45
C TYR A 110 3.64 -15.94 -4.94
N GLU A 111 4.66 -15.71 -5.75
CA GLU A 111 4.51 -15.58 -7.20
C GLU A 111 4.02 -16.88 -7.86
N HIS A 112 4.27 -18.02 -7.23
CA HIS A 112 3.88 -19.33 -7.72
C HIS A 112 2.48 -19.80 -7.26
N ILE A 113 1.87 -19.07 -6.32
CA ILE A 113 0.52 -19.38 -5.82
C ILE A 113 -0.54 -18.97 -6.85
N PHE A 114 -0.27 -17.89 -7.59
CA PHE A 114 -1.17 -17.35 -8.61
C PHE A 114 -0.79 -17.88 -9.99
N ASP A 115 -1.18 -19.13 -10.28
CA ASP A 115 -0.79 -19.88 -11.48
C ASP A 115 -1.75 -19.70 -12.67
N LYS A 116 -2.93 -19.13 -12.44
CA LYS A 116 -3.96 -18.93 -13.45
C LYS A 116 -4.10 -17.47 -13.83
N ALA A 117 -4.00 -17.18 -15.13
CA ALA A 117 -4.26 -15.84 -15.62
C ALA A 117 -5.74 -15.48 -15.46
N VAL A 118 -6.00 -14.32 -14.88
CA VAL A 118 -7.35 -13.73 -14.81
C VAL A 118 -7.73 -13.18 -16.18
N ASN A 119 -8.94 -13.49 -16.63
CA ASN A 119 -9.52 -12.87 -17.80
C ASN A 119 -10.02 -11.47 -17.44
N TRP A 120 -9.43 -10.45 -18.04
CA TRP A 120 -9.83 -9.07 -17.83
C TRP A 120 -10.06 -8.33 -19.15
N LYS A 121 -10.86 -7.30 -19.08
CA LYS A 121 -11.15 -6.41 -20.20
C LYS A 121 -10.87 -4.97 -19.80
N TYR A 122 -10.09 -4.28 -20.62
CA TYR A 122 -9.90 -2.84 -20.47
C TYR A 122 -11.13 -2.07 -20.95
N ILE A 123 -11.55 -1.09 -20.17
CA ILE A 123 -12.64 -0.17 -20.48
C ILE A 123 -12.13 1.26 -20.24
N SER A 124 -11.96 2.04 -21.29
CA SER A 124 -11.66 3.47 -21.17
C SER A 124 -12.88 4.22 -20.66
N VAL A 125 -12.70 5.10 -19.71
CA VAL A 125 -13.79 5.87 -19.12
C VAL A 125 -13.61 7.37 -19.33
N LEU A 126 -12.44 7.91 -19.03
CA LEU A 126 -12.16 9.34 -19.13
C LEU A 126 -10.76 9.59 -19.68
N GLY A 127 -10.62 10.67 -20.46
CA GLY A 127 -9.35 11.07 -21.06
C GLY A 127 -8.90 10.18 -22.20
N ASN A 128 -7.65 10.35 -22.64
CA ASN A 128 -7.06 9.56 -23.71
C ASN A 128 -6.34 8.35 -23.12
N ALA A 129 -7.07 7.26 -22.98
CA ALA A 129 -6.47 5.98 -22.65
C ALA A 129 -6.40 5.11 -23.90
N LYS A 130 -5.22 4.56 -24.17
CA LYS A 130 -5.01 3.64 -25.29
C LYS A 130 -4.52 2.31 -24.76
N ASP A 131 -5.23 1.26 -25.15
CA ASP A 131 -4.74 -0.12 -25.02
C ASP A 131 -3.98 -0.46 -26.31
N TYR A 132 -2.69 -0.73 -26.19
CA TYR A 132 -1.84 -1.08 -27.32
C TYR A 132 -1.79 -2.61 -27.58
N GLY A 133 -2.64 -3.38 -26.93
CA GLY A 133 -2.48 -4.83 -26.88
C GLY A 133 -1.31 -5.19 -25.95
N GLU A 134 -0.81 -6.41 -26.00
CA GLU A 134 0.36 -6.85 -25.21
C GLU A 134 0.33 -6.45 -23.70
N LYS A 135 -0.88 -6.22 -23.16
CA LYS A 135 -1.10 -5.77 -21.75
C LYS A 135 -0.47 -4.41 -21.42
N THR A 136 -0.32 -3.53 -22.40
CA THR A 136 0.23 -2.18 -22.21
C THR A 136 -0.88 -1.14 -22.33
N ILE A 137 -1.06 -0.31 -21.32
CA ILE A 137 -2.04 0.77 -21.28
C ILE A 137 -1.29 2.08 -21.09
N THR A 138 -1.58 3.07 -21.95
CA THR A 138 -1.13 4.43 -21.78
C THR A 138 -2.29 5.31 -21.38
N LEU A 139 -2.14 6.03 -20.27
CA LEU A 139 -3.09 7.03 -19.78
C LEU A 139 -2.50 8.42 -20.06
N ASN A 140 -3.33 9.31 -20.60
CA ASN A 140 -2.93 10.68 -20.89
C ASN A 140 -4.07 11.65 -20.52
N ALA A 141 -3.87 12.41 -19.44
CA ALA A 141 -4.79 13.42 -18.97
C ALA A 141 -4.44 14.77 -19.62
N LEU A 142 -5.17 15.16 -20.65
CA LEU A 142 -4.92 16.42 -21.36
C LEU A 142 -5.44 17.65 -20.59
N GLU A 143 -6.48 17.49 -19.78
CA GLU A 143 -7.13 18.60 -19.10
C GLU A 143 -7.19 18.42 -17.58
N SER A 144 -7.65 17.26 -17.10
CA SER A 144 -7.81 17.02 -15.66
C SER A 144 -7.31 15.65 -15.22
N CYS A 145 -7.95 14.58 -15.68
CA CYS A 145 -7.55 13.21 -15.37
C CYS A 145 -7.82 12.27 -16.55
N SER A 146 -7.19 11.10 -16.50
CA SER A 146 -7.45 10.00 -17.42
C SER A 146 -7.50 8.71 -16.62
N TYR A 147 -8.54 7.91 -16.79
CA TYR A 147 -8.64 6.61 -16.15
C TYR A 147 -9.45 5.61 -16.96
N GLY A 148 -9.25 4.35 -16.67
CA GLY A 148 -10.02 3.23 -17.20
C GLY A 148 -10.03 2.07 -16.25
N PHE A 149 -10.86 1.08 -16.52
CA PHE A 149 -11.02 -0.11 -15.70
C PHE A 149 -10.40 -1.34 -16.34
N LEU A 150 -9.77 -2.15 -15.49
CA LEU A 150 -9.50 -3.55 -15.77
C LEU A 150 -10.64 -4.38 -15.15
N ARG A 151 -11.67 -4.63 -15.95
CA ARG A 151 -12.84 -5.37 -15.46
C ARG A 151 -12.55 -6.87 -15.42
N HIS A 152 -12.72 -7.48 -14.26
CA HIS A 152 -12.65 -8.91 -14.01
C HIS A 152 -13.72 -9.33 -13.00
N THR A 153 -13.82 -10.62 -12.71
CA THR A 153 -14.82 -11.20 -11.78
C THR A 153 -14.18 -11.83 -10.55
N GLU A 154 -12.85 -11.88 -10.49
CA GLU A 154 -12.14 -12.55 -9.40
C GLU A 154 -12.14 -11.68 -8.15
N GLU A 155 -12.36 -12.32 -6.99
CA GLU A 155 -12.31 -11.67 -5.67
C GLU A 155 -10.92 -11.79 -5.04
N SER A 156 -10.16 -12.82 -5.44
CA SER A 156 -8.78 -13.05 -5.01
C SER A 156 -7.88 -13.11 -6.23
N TYR A 157 -6.89 -12.22 -6.30
CA TYR A 157 -5.97 -12.11 -7.44
C TYR A 157 -4.66 -11.42 -7.06
N MET A 158 -3.65 -11.62 -7.88
CA MET A 158 -2.42 -10.82 -7.86
C MET A 158 -2.34 -9.98 -9.13
N LEU A 159 -2.21 -8.67 -8.96
CA LEU A 159 -1.89 -7.73 -10.02
C LEU A 159 -0.38 -7.47 -10.00
N THR A 160 0.27 -7.70 -11.14
CA THR A 160 1.68 -7.31 -11.35
C THR A 160 1.75 -6.34 -12.51
N CYS A 161 2.35 -5.18 -12.30
CA CYS A 161 2.54 -4.20 -13.37
C CYS A 161 3.80 -3.37 -13.17
N LYS A 162 4.21 -2.70 -14.25
CA LYS A 162 5.25 -1.66 -14.23
C LYS A 162 4.60 -0.35 -14.62
N ILE A 163 4.75 0.67 -13.78
CA ILE A 163 4.27 2.01 -14.03
C ILE A 163 5.46 2.88 -14.43
N VAL A 164 5.37 3.53 -15.59
CA VAL A 164 6.42 4.43 -16.08
C VAL A 164 5.87 5.86 -16.10
N PRO A 165 6.21 6.69 -15.08
CA PRO A 165 5.77 8.07 -15.02
C PRO A 165 6.38 8.91 -16.13
N ARG A 166 5.69 9.99 -16.52
CA ARG A 166 6.12 10.97 -17.53
C ARG A 166 6.13 12.37 -16.92
N GLU A 167 6.90 13.27 -17.53
CA GLU A 167 7.17 14.62 -17.03
C GLU A 167 5.94 15.46 -16.69
N THR A 168 4.86 15.28 -17.42
CA THR A 168 3.66 16.13 -17.35
C THR A 168 2.71 15.83 -16.20
N TYR A 169 2.93 14.76 -15.43
CA TYR A 169 1.98 14.33 -14.40
C TYR A 169 2.63 14.18 -13.04
N ASP A 170 2.01 14.80 -12.05
CA ASP A 170 2.47 14.75 -10.67
C ASP A 170 1.85 13.59 -9.87
N THR A 171 0.61 13.21 -10.22
CA THR A 171 -0.14 12.17 -9.50
C THR A 171 -0.66 11.10 -10.45
N PHE A 172 -0.43 9.85 -10.10
CA PHE A 172 -0.91 8.66 -10.84
C PHE A 172 -1.03 7.47 -9.90
N GLY A 173 -1.64 6.38 -10.36
CA GLY A 173 -1.72 5.19 -9.53
C GLY A 173 -2.80 4.19 -9.94
N ILE A 174 -3.23 3.38 -8.97
CA ILE A 174 -4.16 2.28 -9.16
C ILE A 174 -5.32 2.42 -8.17
N LEU A 175 -6.55 2.46 -8.70
CA LEU A 175 -7.77 2.40 -7.91
C LEU A 175 -8.15 0.93 -7.70
N LEU A 176 -8.31 0.54 -6.44
CA LEU A 176 -8.66 -0.82 -6.04
C LEU A 176 -10.06 -0.84 -5.45
N LYS A 177 -10.81 -1.93 -5.67
CA LYS A 177 -12.19 -2.08 -5.17
C LYS A 177 -13.11 -0.93 -5.61
N SER A 178 -12.88 -0.39 -6.81
CA SER A 178 -13.62 0.75 -7.34
C SER A 178 -14.92 0.34 -7.99
N ASP A 179 -15.96 1.15 -7.82
CA ASP A 179 -17.15 1.12 -8.67
C ASP A 179 -16.87 1.77 -10.04
N LYS A 180 -17.84 1.72 -10.94
CA LYS A 180 -17.71 2.25 -12.32
C LYS A 180 -17.49 3.77 -12.36
N GLU A 181 -18.01 4.46 -11.38
CA GLU A 181 -17.96 5.91 -11.25
C GLU A 181 -16.71 6.38 -10.50
N ALA A 182 -15.89 5.45 -9.99
CA ALA A 182 -14.78 5.72 -9.07
C ALA A 182 -15.21 6.56 -7.85
N SER A 183 -16.46 6.36 -7.40
CA SER A 183 -17.05 7.11 -6.30
C SER A 183 -16.62 6.59 -4.93
N GLY A 184 -16.11 5.37 -4.86
CA GLY A 184 -15.53 4.77 -3.66
C GLY A 184 -14.45 3.77 -4.05
N CYS A 185 -13.27 3.90 -3.48
CA CYS A 185 -12.16 2.99 -3.74
C CYS A 185 -11.01 3.19 -2.76
N LEU A 186 -10.09 2.26 -2.74
CA LEU A 186 -8.76 2.45 -2.19
C LEU A 186 -7.80 2.84 -3.33
N PHE A 187 -7.16 3.98 -3.21
CA PHE A 187 -6.23 4.49 -4.21
C PHE A 187 -4.78 4.30 -3.77
N LEU A 188 -4.04 3.47 -4.49
CA LEU A 188 -2.58 3.44 -4.42
C LEU A 188 -2.05 4.61 -5.24
N GLU A 189 -1.77 5.72 -4.56
CA GLU A 189 -1.31 6.97 -5.14
C GLU A 189 0.22 7.03 -5.18
N PHE A 190 0.77 7.44 -6.30
CA PHE A 190 2.14 7.91 -6.46
C PHE A 190 2.10 9.42 -6.69
N ASP A 191 2.65 10.16 -5.74
CA ASP A 191 2.73 11.63 -5.77
C ASP A 191 4.18 12.03 -6.05
N LYS A 192 4.46 12.38 -7.32
CA LYS A 192 5.79 12.75 -7.78
C LYS A 192 6.25 14.07 -7.18
N ALA A 193 5.35 15.04 -7.04
CA ALA A 193 5.69 16.36 -6.47
C ALA A 193 6.13 16.23 -5.00
N MET A 194 5.50 15.35 -4.24
CA MET A 194 5.82 15.11 -2.83
C MET A 194 6.81 13.95 -2.61
N GLN A 195 7.23 13.26 -3.67
CA GLN A 195 8.13 12.11 -3.61
C GLN A 195 7.67 11.05 -2.60
N ARG A 196 6.42 10.60 -2.75
CA ARG A 196 5.80 9.64 -1.85
C ARG A 196 4.84 8.69 -2.57
N VAL A 197 4.57 7.57 -1.92
CA VAL A 197 3.51 6.64 -2.26
C VAL A 197 2.57 6.49 -1.06
N SER A 198 1.27 6.37 -1.31
CA SER A 198 0.24 6.37 -0.26
C SER A 198 -0.90 5.42 -0.60
N PHE A 199 -1.59 4.92 0.44
CA PHE A 199 -2.97 4.46 0.30
C PHE A 199 -3.92 5.56 0.75
N LEU A 200 -4.88 5.89 -0.11
CA LEU A 200 -5.94 6.85 0.15
C LEU A 200 -7.31 6.18 0.08
N ASN A 201 -8.17 6.48 1.03
CA ASN A 201 -9.59 6.19 0.92
C ASN A 201 -10.27 7.29 0.08
N LEU A 202 -10.94 6.92 -0.99
CA LEU A 202 -11.76 7.81 -1.80
C LEU A 202 -13.25 7.46 -1.62
N PRO A 203 -14.16 8.43 -1.70
CA PRO A 203 -13.91 9.85 -2.01
C PRO A 203 -13.23 10.58 -0.86
N MET A 204 -12.45 11.57 -1.21
CA MET A 204 -11.99 12.56 -0.23
C MET A 204 -13.20 13.31 0.31
N GLY A 205 -13.19 13.63 1.60
CA GLY A 205 -14.25 14.39 2.23
C GLY A 205 -14.51 15.71 1.48
N VAL A 206 -15.77 16.13 1.41
CA VAL A 206 -16.12 17.41 0.79
C VAL A 206 -15.51 18.55 1.58
N ASP A 207 -14.93 19.51 0.87
CA ASP A 207 -14.43 20.76 1.46
C ASP A 207 -15.56 21.42 2.28
N PRO A 208 -15.35 21.72 3.56
CA PRO A 208 -16.34 22.39 4.41
C PRO A 208 -16.86 23.70 3.82
N PHE A 209 -16.07 24.41 3.03
CA PHE A 209 -16.50 25.60 2.31
C PHE A 209 -17.68 25.34 1.39
N TRP A 210 -17.65 24.26 0.62
CA TRP A 210 -18.73 23.89 -0.28
C TRP A 210 -19.99 23.46 0.46
N VAL A 211 -19.84 22.77 1.60
CA VAL A 211 -20.98 22.40 2.45
C VAL A 211 -21.68 23.63 2.98
N GLN A 212 -20.95 24.66 3.35
CA GLN A 212 -21.53 25.92 3.85
C GLN A 212 -22.11 26.81 2.74
N SER A 213 -21.48 26.79 1.56
CA SER A 213 -21.82 27.71 0.46
C SER A 213 -22.88 27.15 -0.50
N CYS A 214 -23.03 25.85 -0.61
CA CYS A 214 -23.92 25.19 -1.55
C CYS A 214 -24.83 24.20 -0.80
N GLN A 215 -26.06 24.61 -0.49
CA GLN A 215 -27.05 23.76 0.20
C GLN A 215 -27.45 22.48 -0.57
N ALA A 216 -26.91 22.26 -1.75
CA ALA A 216 -27.24 21.14 -2.65
C ALA A 216 -26.09 20.14 -2.85
N VAL A 217 -25.03 20.21 -2.06
CA VAL A 217 -23.98 19.19 -2.12
C VAL A 217 -24.51 17.91 -1.49
N PRO A 218 -24.49 16.78 -2.20
CA PRO A 218 -24.87 15.51 -1.59
C PRO A 218 -23.98 15.26 -0.38
N PRO A 219 -24.50 14.63 0.68
CA PRO A 219 -23.70 14.32 1.84
C PRO A 219 -22.45 13.57 1.38
N ALA A 220 -21.30 14.18 1.61
CA ALA A 220 -20.04 13.47 1.43
C ALA A 220 -20.11 12.23 2.29
N THR A 221 -19.70 11.12 1.73
CA THR A 221 -19.36 9.97 2.53
C THR A 221 -18.24 10.43 3.46
N GLU A 222 -18.48 10.47 4.74
CA GLU A 222 -17.43 10.76 5.70
C GLU A 222 -16.26 9.79 5.46
N PRO A 223 -15.03 10.28 5.46
CA PRO A 223 -13.89 9.38 5.40
C PRO A 223 -14.04 8.37 6.54
N GLY A 224 -13.77 7.11 6.24
CA GLY A 224 -13.78 6.06 7.25
C GLY A 224 -12.90 6.44 8.45
N PRO A 225 -12.98 5.71 9.56
CA PRO A 225 -12.25 6.03 10.81
C PRO A 225 -10.73 6.13 10.63
N ASP A 226 -10.18 5.64 9.53
CA ASP A 226 -8.76 5.75 9.19
C ASP A 226 -8.39 7.08 8.53
N GLY A 227 -9.36 7.90 8.20
CA GLY A 227 -9.18 9.13 7.45
C GLY A 227 -8.95 8.89 5.96
N VAL A 228 -8.69 9.96 5.23
CA VAL A 228 -8.46 9.91 3.78
C VAL A 228 -7.12 9.22 3.46
N ARG A 229 -6.06 9.61 4.13
CA ARG A 229 -4.72 9.03 3.94
C ARG A 229 -4.46 7.95 4.99
N VAL A 230 -4.62 6.71 4.58
CA VAL A 230 -4.47 5.55 5.46
C VAL A 230 -3.03 5.36 5.88
N CYS A 231 -2.12 5.39 4.93
CA CYS A 231 -0.68 5.30 5.16
C CYS A 231 0.10 5.94 4.01
N GLU A 232 1.35 6.31 4.28
CA GLU A 232 2.27 6.84 3.29
C GLU A 232 3.72 6.47 3.62
N LYS A 233 4.56 6.45 2.58
CA LYS A 233 6.01 6.37 2.71
C LYS A 233 6.70 7.24 1.66
N THR A 234 7.86 7.79 2.01
CA THR A 234 8.72 8.47 1.05
C THR A 234 9.21 7.49 0.00
N MET A 235 9.16 7.90 -1.26
CA MET A 235 9.62 7.13 -2.41
C MET A 235 10.17 8.08 -3.46
N GLN A 236 11.36 7.77 -4.00
CA GLN A 236 11.89 8.52 -5.12
C GLN A 236 11.17 8.10 -6.40
N ILE A 237 10.54 9.07 -7.07
CA ILE A 237 9.77 8.87 -8.30
C ILE A 237 10.41 9.72 -9.38
N GLU A 238 10.96 9.07 -10.41
CA GLU A 238 11.67 9.70 -11.51
C GLU A 238 10.98 9.43 -12.84
N ASP A 239 10.97 10.43 -13.71
CA ASP A 239 10.41 10.28 -15.05
C ASP A 239 11.17 9.25 -15.87
N GLY A 240 10.41 8.40 -16.55
CA GLY A 240 10.97 7.33 -17.37
C GLY A 240 11.48 6.11 -16.61
N ARG A 241 11.66 6.19 -15.29
CA ARG A 241 12.01 5.04 -14.47
C ARG A 241 10.76 4.20 -14.16
N ALA A 242 10.82 2.93 -14.51
CA ALA A 242 9.74 1.99 -14.19
C ALA A 242 9.66 1.73 -12.67
N ILE A 243 8.45 1.74 -12.15
CA ILE A 243 8.10 1.35 -10.78
C ILE A 243 7.46 -0.02 -10.86
N ASP A 244 8.06 -1.02 -10.23
CA ASP A 244 7.49 -2.35 -10.11
C ASP A 244 6.44 -2.37 -9.00
N VAL A 245 5.22 -2.83 -9.33
CA VAL A 245 4.10 -2.91 -8.41
C VAL A 245 3.51 -4.30 -8.43
N LYS A 246 3.40 -4.91 -7.26
CA LYS A 246 2.69 -6.17 -7.03
C LYS A 246 1.61 -5.92 -6.00
N ILE A 247 0.36 -6.22 -6.31
CA ILE A 247 -0.76 -6.07 -5.39
C ILE A 247 -1.48 -7.39 -5.29
N ILE A 248 -1.63 -7.88 -4.08
CA ILE A 248 -2.46 -9.04 -3.78
C ILE A 248 -3.75 -8.52 -3.14
N VAL A 249 -4.85 -8.93 -3.74
CA VAL A 249 -6.19 -8.72 -3.20
C VAL A 249 -6.73 -10.10 -2.85
N ASP A 250 -7.12 -10.29 -1.62
CA ASP A 250 -7.79 -11.48 -1.17
C ASP A 250 -9.04 -11.08 -0.37
N HIS A 251 -10.19 -11.11 -1.06
CA HIS A 251 -11.46 -10.60 -0.55
C HIS A 251 -11.34 -9.15 -0.06
N ASP A 252 -11.31 -8.91 1.24
CA ASP A 252 -11.22 -7.60 1.88
C ASP A 252 -9.77 -7.19 2.25
N MET A 253 -8.81 -8.14 2.14
CA MET A 253 -7.39 -7.86 2.35
C MET A 253 -6.72 -7.33 1.09
N ILE A 254 -5.94 -6.28 1.23
CA ILE A 254 -5.15 -5.71 0.14
C ILE A 254 -3.72 -5.50 0.63
N GLU A 255 -2.77 -6.10 -0.08
CA GLU A 255 -1.35 -5.94 0.21
C GLU A 255 -0.60 -5.51 -1.04
N ALA A 256 0.04 -4.35 -0.97
CA ALA A 256 0.81 -3.78 -2.08
C ALA A 256 2.30 -3.79 -1.76
N PHE A 257 3.09 -4.26 -2.71
CA PHE A 257 4.55 -4.28 -2.67
C PHE A 257 5.09 -3.46 -3.84
N ILE A 258 5.93 -2.48 -3.54
CA ILE A 258 6.36 -1.48 -4.50
C ILE A 258 7.88 -1.45 -4.55
N ASP A 259 8.44 -1.64 -5.75
CA ASP A 259 9.89 -1.58 -6.06
C ASP A 259 10.76 -2.47 -5.16
N GLU A 260 10.19 -3.55 -4.60
CA GLU A 260 10.85 -4.39 -3.58
C GLU A 260 11.40 -3.60 -2.38
N GLN A 261 10.81 -2.44 -2.08
CA GLN A 261 11.26 -1.53 -1.03
C GLN A 261 10.17 -1.20 -0.02
N ILE A 262 8.92 -1.15 -0.45
CA ILE A 262 7.80 -0.66 0.34
C ILE A 262 6.68 -1.68 0.31
N ALA A 263 6.09 -1.93 1.47
CA ALA A 263 4.85 -2.68 1.58
C ALA A 263 3.79 -1.88 2.32
N PHE A 264 2.54 -2.05 1.89
CA PHE A 264 1.33 -1.57 2.54
C PHE A 264 0.34 -2.69 2.71
N THR A 265 -0.29 -2.74 3.86
CA THR A 265 -1.40 -3.63 4.18
C THR A 265 -2.64 -2.80 4.48
N TYR A 266 -3.77 -3.20 3.95
CA TYR A 266 -5.07 -2.59 4.18
C TYR A 266 -6.17 -3.65 4.25
N ARG A 267 -7.21 -3.36 5.06
CA ARG A 267 -8.41 -4.16 5.19
C ARG A 267 -9.64 -3.31 5.46
#